data_480f0100d2f90b6c970bc610f5c82740
#
_entry.id   480f0100d2f90b6c970bc610f5c82740
#
_cell.length_a   1.000
_cell.length_b   1.000
_cell.length_c   1.000
_cell.angle_alpha   90.00
_cell.angle_beta   90.00
_cell.angle_gamma   90.00
#
_symmetry.space_group_name_H-M   'P 1'
#
loop_
_entity.id
_entity.type
_entity.pdbx_description
1 polymer ?
#
loop_
_entity_poly.entity_id
_entity_poly.type
_entity_poly.pdbx_seq_one_letter_code
_entity_poly.pdbx_strand_id
1 'polypeptide(L)'
;VVGKPNGPISYDPARRIKKLEDAGYELISNDFIDHTFGDSASPKQFKFQFRHKITELTETVRGTREINYEYYRKAKNPDLSLLPPRHVESHSFTRTKRIDQVLAKIHPNDATAGVTYSAWSVDQTWSQVISPEIPGYYPGEDIDANTLSGDEALDQYWISAINPSDEELEKEFSWDRLVYYVPLPVVPSASVAKSKGFQGQKQAATIQFDEDRASESAVHFTKGTTTINGAKKSVELVQSSVFLYDENGQKVTSLTIANQGTYDLDLVNKTIVFTPLKTFYGPATPVRVGVVDKNGESAVTTYTPVVEKVTPTGTGDKTEGLQGQVQEGKVTFTPGHDSVPFP
;
A
#
# COMPACT_ATOMS: atom_id res chain seq x y z
N VAL A 1 -74.30 26.13 -32.64
CA VAL A 1 -74.94 25.38 -33.70
C VAL A 1 -76.43 25.31 -33.40
N VAL A 2 -77.29 25.50 -34.38
CA VAL A 2 -78.74 25.45 -34.22
C VAL A 2 -79.30 24.36 -35.16
N GLY A 3 -80.26 23.56 -34.68
CA GLY A 3 -80.83 22.46 -35.40
C GLY A 3 -82.23 22.08 -34.91
N LYS A 4 -82.89 21.08 -35.53
CA LYS A 4 -84.16 20.55 -35.11
C LYS A 4 -84.03 19.69 -33.85
N PRO A 5 -84.99 19.66 -32.91
CA PRO A 5 -85.00 18.74 -31.79
C PRO A 5 -84.70 17.28 -32.25
N ASN A 6 -83.89 16.57 -31.53
CA ASN A 6 -83.40 15.20 -31.80
C ASN A 6 -82.74 15.03 -33.21
N GLY A 7 -82.46 16.15 -33.92
CA GLY A 7 -81.73 16.14 -35.19
C GLY A 7 -80.23 16.02 -34.97
N PRO A 8 -79.46 15.61 -36.00
CA PRO A 8 -78.02 15.47 -35.92
C PRO A 8 -77.31 16.83 -35.73
N ILE A 9 -76.32 16.88 -34.93
CA ILE A 9 -75.38 18.03 -34.76
C ILE A 9 -74.27 17.86 -35.82
N SER A 10 -74.24 18.81 -36.77
CA SER A 10 -73.24 18.81 -37.85
C SER A 10 -71.88 19.42 -37.42
N TYR A 11 -71.71 19.76 -36.12
CA TYR A 11 -70.46 20.31 -35.60
C TYR A 11 -69.44 19.19 -35.35
N ASP A 12 -68.27 19.33 -35.96
CA ASP A 12 -67.10 18.46 -35.64
C ASP A 12 -66.11 19.23 -34.77
N PRO A 13 -65.84 18.78 -33.49
CA PRO A 13 -64.91 19.42 -32.59
C PRO A 13 -63.42 19.07 -32.88
N ALA A 14 -63.18 18.07 -33.73
CA ALA A 14 -61.83 17.50 -33.92
C ALA A 14 -60.77 18.57 -34.29
N ARG A 15 -61.17 19.51 -35.23
CA ARG A 15 -60.25 20.59 -35.62
C ARG A 15 -59.86 21.51 -34.43
N ARG A 16 -60.80 21.78 -33.55
CA ARG A 16 -60.56 22.65 -32.40
C ARG A 16 -59.77 21.91 -31.27
N ILE A 17 -60.06 20.64 -31.05
CA ILE A 17 -59.33 19.75 -30.16
C ILE A 17 -57.90 19.70 -30.62
N LYS A 18 -57.70 19.37 -31.94
CA LYS A 18 -56.34 19.31 -32.50
C LYS A 18 -55.55 20.63 -32.32
N LYS A 19 -56.22 21.78 -32.55
CA LYS A 19 -55.54 23.08 -32.34
C LYS A 19 -55.04 23.28 -30.89
N LEU A 20 -55.79 22.79 -29.89
CA LEU A 20 -55.39 22.85 -28.50
C LEU A 20 -54.29 21.84 -28.20
N GLU A 21 -54.38 20.63 -28.73
CA GLU A 21 -53.31 19.62 -28.62
C GLU A 21 -52.00 20.12 -29.25
N ASP A 22 -52.09 20.72 -30.45
CA ASP A 22 -50.93 21.33 -31.11
C ASP A 22 -50.37 22.52 -30.29
N ALA A 23 -51.21 23.17 -29.48
CA ALA A 23 -50.76 24.21 -28.52
C ALA A 23 -50.19 23.65 -27.20
N GLY A 24 -50.15 22.34 -27.03
CA GLY A 24 -49.54 21.68 -25.86
C GLY A 24 -50.54 21.25 -24.79
N TYR A 25 -51.85 21.31 -25.08
CA TYR A 25 -52.85 20.79 -24.15
C TYR A 25 -53.14 19.31 -24.39
N GLU A 26 -53.66 18.63 -23.42
CA GLU A 26 -54.13 17.24 -23.46
C GLU A 26 -55.61 17.21 -23.10
N LEU A 27 -56.45 16.56 -23.93
CA LEU A 27 -57.87 16.39 -23.69
C LEU A 27 -58.12 15.39 -22.56
N ILE A 28 -58.77 15.83 -21.47
CA ILE A 28 -59.11 15.00 -20.31
C ILE A 28 -60.47 14.34 -20.47
N SER A 29 -61.45 15.14 -20.86
CA SER A 29 -62.83 14.66 -21.05
C SER A 29 -63.53 15.41 -22.17
N ASN A 30 -64.45 14.71 -22.82
CA ASN A 30 -65.29 15.21 -23.85
C ASN A 30 -66.70 14.57 -23.68
N ASP A 31 -67.68 15.39 -23.37
CA ASP A 31 -69.07 14.93 -23.25
C ASP A 31 -69.91 15.10 -24.54
N PHE A 32 -69.26 15.49 -25.63
CA PHE A 32 -69.85 15.50 -26.95
C PHE A 32 -69.92 14.08 -27.57
N ILE A 33 -70.77 13.22 -26.93
CA ILE A 33 -70.90 11.80 -27.29
C ILE A 33 -72.10 11.58 -28.17
N ASP A 34 -73.25 12.18 -27.82
CA ASP A 34 -74.44 12.16 -28.59
C ASP A 34 -74.48 13.31 -29.60
N HIS A 35 -74.25 13.05 -30.84
CA HIS A 35 -74.19 14.06 -31.89
C HIS A 35 -75.61 14.50 -32.30
N THR A 36 -76.53 14.65 -31.35
CA THR A 36 -77.90 15.06 -31.55
C THR A 36 -78.31 16.24 -30.67
N PHE A 37 -79.20 17.08 -31.18
CA PHE A 37 -79.81 18.13 -30.39
C PHE A 37 -80.74 17.52 -29.32
N GLY A 38 -80.93 18.20 -28.21
CA GLY A 38 -81.92 17.82 -27.23
C GLY A 38 -83.31 17.99 -27.72
N ASP A 39 -84.31 17.44 -27.03
CA ASP A 39 -85.76 17.52 -27.31
C ASP A 39 -86.43 18.80 -26.78
N SER A 40 -85.73 19.59 -25.96
CA SER A 40 -86.17 20.82 -25.30
C SER A 40 -85.67 22.06 -26.03
N ALA A 41 -86.39 23.19 -25.84
CA ALA A 41 -85.97 24.52 -26.28
C ALA A 41 -84.72 25.08 -25.56
N SER A 42 -84.22 24.38 -24.57
CA SER A 42 -83.02 24.79 -23.83
C SER A 42 -81.74 24.42 -24.55
N PRO A 43 -80.76 25.32 -24.68
CA PRO A 43 -79.47 25.00 -25.31
C PRO A 43 -78.77 23.84 -24.64
N LYS A 44 -78.39 22.80 -25.39
CA LYS A 44 -77.51 21.73 -24.90
C LYS A 44 -76.08 22.24 -24.94
N GLN A 45 -75.42 22.13 -23.82
CA GLN A 45 -74.01 22.52 -23.67
C GLN A 45 -73.15 21.27 -23.58
N PHE A 46 -72.05 21.28 -24.30
CA PHE A 46 -71.03 20.23 -24.26
C PHE A 46 -69.77 20.81 -23.72
N LYS A 47 -69.09 20.06 -22.84
CA LYS A 47 -67.91 20.48 -22.17
C LYS A 47 -66.67 19.64 -22.58
N PHE A 48 -65.65 20.34 -22.98
CA PHE A 48 -64.33 19.74 -23.23
C PHE A 48 -63.37 20.24 -22.12
N GLN A 49 -62.74 19.32 -21.42
CA GLN A 49 -61.76 19.65 -20.41
C GLN A 49 -60.36 19.34 -20.92
N PHE A 50 -59.48 20.29 -20.79
CA PHE A 50 -58.08 20.16 -21.17
C PHE A 50 -57.20 20.48 -19.95
N ARG A 51 -56.02 19.85 -19.93
CA ARG A 51 -54.94 20.23 -19.06
C ARG A 51 -53.69 20.49 -19.90
N HIS A 52 -52.68 21.08 -19.27
CA HIS A 52 -51.37 21.17 -19.88
C HIS A 52 -50.80 19.75 -20.03
N LYS A 53 -50.30 19.43 -21.21
CA LYS A 53 -49.60 18.17 -21.45
C LYS A 53 -48.21 18.28 -20.84
N ILE A 54 -47.90 17.40 -19.88
CA ILE A 54 -46.58 17.30 -19.27
C ILE A 54 -45.84 16.15 -19.97
N THR A 55 -44.64 16.44 -20.47
CA THR A 55 -43.72 15.40 -20.95
C THR A 55 -42.64 15.16 -19.88
N GLU A 56 -42.43 13.92 -19.54
CA GLU A 56 -41.40 13.51 -18.61
C GLU A 56 -40.24 12.84 -19.37
N LEU A 57 -39.02 13.24 -19.07
CA LEU A 57 -37.78 12.69 -19.60
C LEU A 57 -36.87 12.32 -18.43
N THR A 58 -36.22 11.17 -18.51
CA THR A 58 -35.20 10.81 -17.55
C THR A 58 -33.86 11.36 -18.04
N GLU A 59 -33.23 12.19 -17.24
CA GLU A 59 -31.83 12.58 -17.42
C GLU A 59 -30.95 11.68 -16.56
N THR A 60 -29.81 11.28 -17.09
CA THR A 60 -28.86 10.40 -16.41
C THR A 60 -27.47 11.03 -16.48
N VAL A 61 -26.78 11.07 -15.35
CA VAL A 61 -25.37 11.49 -15.24
C VAL A 61 -24.57 10.35 -14.64
N ARG A 62 -23.39 10.11 -15.16
CA ARG A 62 -22.44 9.13 -14.66
C ARG A 62 -21.33 9.81 -13.89
N GLY A 63 -21.11 9.36 -12.67
CA GLY A 63 -19.94 9.69 -11.86
C GLY A 63 -19.01 8.49 -11.74
N THR A 64 -17.71 8.74 -11.76
CA THR A 64 -16.69 7.71 -11.57
C THR A 64 -15.75 8.15 -10.46
N ARG A 65 -15.38 7.23 -9.57
CA ARG A 65 -14.28 7.39 -8.64
C ARG A 65 -13.18 6.42 -8.99
N GLU A 66 -11.97 6.93 -9.12
CA GLU A 66 -10.78 6.18 -9.43
C GLU A 66 -9.75 6.35 -8.32
N ILE A 67 -9.23 5.25 -7.77
CA ILE A 67 -8.21 5.25 -6.76
C ILE A 67 -6.98 4.54 -7.33
N ASN A 68 -5.90 5.28 -7.46
CA ASN A 68 -4.62 4.80 -7.92
C ASN A 68 -3.68 4.63 -6.72
N TYR A 69 -2.77 3.66 -6.81
CA TYR A 69 -1.82 3.35 -5.75
C TYR A 69 -0.41 3.43 -6.31
N GLU A 70 0.49 4.11 -5.59
CA GLU A 70 1.89 4.25 -5.96
C GLU A 70 2.79 4.13 -4.73
N TYR A 71 4.04 3.69 -4.93
CA TYR A 71 5.04 3.85 -3.89
C TYR A 71 5.54 5.30 -3.84
N TYR A 72 5.71 5.78 -2.62
CA TYR A 72 6.30 7.10 -2.44
C TYR A 72 7.74 7.13 -2.97
N ARG A 73 8.13 8.26 -3.58
CA ARG A 73 9.42 8.44 -4.26
C ARG A 73 10.68 8.12 -3.45
N LYS A 74 10.58 8.05 -2.10
CA LYS A 74 11.68 7.67 -1.22
C LYS A 74 11.77 6.17 -0.96
N ALA A 75 10.83 5.36 -1.46
CA ALA A 75 10.91 3.92 -1.34
C ALA A 75 12.14 3.40 -2.11
N LYS A 76 12.98 2.64 -1.41
CA LYS A 76 14.18 2.02 -2.00
C LYS A 76 13.82 0.61 -2.50
N ASN A 77 13.94 0.37 -3.81
CA ASN A 77 13.68 -0.94 -4.44
C ASN A 77 12.32 -1.57 -4.03
N PRO A 78 11.19 -0.85 -4.15
CA PRO A 78 9.89 -1.38 -3.75
C PRO A 78 9.48 -2.56 -4.64
N ASP A 79 8.78 -3.53 -4.05
CA ASP A 79 8.20 -4.65 -4.80
C ASP A 79 6.89 -4.21 -5.46
N LEU A 80 6.96 -3.91 -6.76
CA LEU A 80 5.81 -3.45 -7.54
C LEU A 80 4.68 -4.48 -7.61
N SER A 81 4.96 -5.76 -7.37
CA SER A 81 3.94 -6.82 -7.38
C SER A 81 2.99 -6.76 -6.19
N LEU A 82 3.37 -6.03 -5.12
CA LEU A 82 2.55 -5.83 -3.94
C LEU A 82 1.61 -4.63 -4.04
N LEU A 83 1.79 -3.74 -5.04
CA LEU A 83 0.87 -2.62 -5.23
C LEU A 83 -0.54 -3.12 -5.54
N PRO A 84 -1.56 -2.60 -4.84
CA PRO A 84 -2.94 -2.91 -5.16
C PRO A 84 -3.28 -2.47 -6.60
N PRO A 85 -4.14 -3.21 -7.29
CA PRO A 85 -4.64 -2.76 -8.57
C PRO A 85 -5.47 -1.49 -8.41
N ARG A 86 -5.52 -0.67 -9.46
CA ARG A 86 -6.39 0.50 -9.52
C ARG A 86 -7.83 0.11 -9.17
N HIS A 87 -8.45 0.83 -8.25
CA HIS A 87 -9.85 0.67 -7.90
C HIS A 87 -10.70 1.66 -8.68
N VAL A 88 -11.69 1.17 -9.42
CA VAL A 88 -12.61 2.01 -10.19
C VAL A 88 -14.05 1.63 -9.86
N GLU A 89 -14.84 2.62 -9.51
CA GLU A 89 -16.24 2.48 -9.16
C GLU A 89 -17.04 3.55 -9.86
N SER A 90 -18.15 3.17 -10.52
CA SER A 90 -19.00 4.11 -11.26
C SER A 90 -20.44 3.95 -10.86
N HIS A 91 -21.13 5.08 -10.71
CA HIS A 91 -22.54 5.15 -10.41
C HIS A 91 -23.26 6.02 -11.44
N SER A 92 -24.55 5.72 -11.66
CA SER A 92 -25.42 6.52 -12.49
C SER A 92 -26.49 7.17 -11.63
N PHE A 93 -26.62 8.47 -11.75
CA PHE A 93 -27.61 9.28 -11.05
C PHE A 93 -28.70 9.69 -12.05
N THR A 94 -29.93 9.68 -11.62
CA THR A 94 -31.06 10.01 -12.48
C THR A 94 -31.91 11.09 -11.86
N ARG A 95 -32.51 11.94 -12.71
CA ARG A 95 -33.60 12.86 -12.35
C ARG A 95 -34.66 12.87 -13.43
N THR A 96 -35.86 13.27 -13.05
CA THR A 96 -36.95 13.47 -13.98
C THR A 96 -37.01 14.94 -14.38
N LYS A 97 -36.85 15.20 -15.66
CA LYS A 97 -37.16 16.50 -16.31
C LYS A 97 -38.59 16.49 -16.76
N ARG A 98 -39.39 17.45 -16.28
CA ARG A 98 -40.78 17.65 -16.64
C ARG A 98 -40.90 18.90 -17.49
N ILE A 99 -41.54 18.77 -18.64
CA ILE A 99 -41.74 19.87 -19.58
C ILE A 99 -43.23 20.11 -19.74
N ASP A 100 -43.72 21.28 -19.32
CA ASP A 100 -45.05 21.78 -19.63
C ASP A 100 -45.07 22.24 -21.08
N GLN A 101 -45.74 21.50 -21.93
CA GLN A 101 -45.79 21.74 -23.36
C GLN A 101 -46.49 23.05 -23.75
N VAL A 102 -47.40 23.56 -22.93
CA VAL A 102 -48.07 24.85 -23.18
C VAL A 102 -47.11 26.00 -22.90
N LEU A 103 -46.44 26.01 -21.75
CA LEU A 103 -45.48 27.06 -21.40
C LEU A 103 -44.29 27.08 -22.36
N ALA A 104 -43.77 25.92 -22.72
CA ALA A 104 -42.67 25.80 -23.71
C ALA A 104 -43.04 26.37 -25.08
N LYS A 105 -44.30 26.20 -25.53
CA LYS A 105 -44.78 26.75 -26.80
C LYS A 105 -45.13 28.24 -26.74
N ILE A 106 -45.56 28.75 -25.60
CA ILE A 106 -45.80 30.18 -25.40
C ILE A 106 -44.51 30.98 -25.41
N HIS A 107 -43.42 30.37 -24.91
CA HIS A 107 -42.10 30.99 -24.80
C HIS A 107 -41.03 30.22 -25.63
N PRO A 108 -41.15 30.15 -26.96
CA PRO A 108 -40.31 29.28 -27.79
C PRO A 108 -38.79 29.63 -27.78
N ASN A 109 -38.46 30.84 -27.35
CA ASN A 109 -37.07 31.31 -27.26
C ASN A 109 -36.45 31.17 -25.87
N ASP A 110 -37.23 30.63 -24.91
CA ASP A 110 -36.77 30.35 -23.56
C ASP A 110 -36.76 28.83 -23.31
N ALA A 111 -35.59 28.23 -23.36
CA ALA A 111 -35.40 26.79 -23.17
C ALA A 111 -35.74 26.30 -21.74
N THR A 112 -35.95 27.23 -20.81
CA THR A 112 -36.30 26.91 -19.42
C THR A 112 -37.78 27.05 -19.13
N ALA A 113 -38.54 27.63 -20.08
CA ALA A 113 -39.97 27.85 -19.93
C ALA A 113 -40.74 26.54 -19.75
N GLY A 114 -41.44 26.41 -18.65
CA GLY A 114 -42.20 25.20 -18.33
C GLY A 114 -41.35 23.98 -17.94
N VAL A 115 -40.06 24.13 -17.77
CA VAL A 115 -39.18 23.04 -17.33
C VAL A 115 -39.07 23.02 -15.82
N THR A 116 -39.25 21.85 -15.23
CA THR A 116 -38.97 21.56 -13.81
C THR A 116 -38.23 20.25 -13.66
N TYR A 117 -37.45 20.10 -12.58
CA TYR A 117 -36.69 18.91 -12.31
C TYR A 117 -37.06 18.31 -10.97
N SER A 118 -37.04 16.99 -10.86
CA SER A 118 -37.00 16.32 -9.56
C SER A 118 -35.59 16.50 -8.95
N ALA A 119 -35.45 16.19 -7.67
CA ALA A 119 -34.14 15.95 -7.10
C ALA A 119 -33.43 14.78 -7.81
N TRP A 120 -32.12 14.78 -7.81
CA TRP A 120 -31.33 13.64 -8.23
C TRP A 120 -31.57 12.43 -7.34
N SER A 121 -31.42 11.22 -7.88
CA SER A 121 -31.46 9.99 -7.09
C SER A 121 -30.28 9.98 -6.12
N VAL A 122 -30.55 9.76 -4.83
CA VAL A 122 -29.54 9.74 -3.75
C VAL A 122 -29.14 8.33 -3.32
N ASP A 123 -29.67 7.33 -4.00
CA ASP A 123 -29.55 5.92 -3.57
C ASP A 123 -28.20 5.28 -3.89
N GLN A 124 -27.29 6.02 -4.51
CA GLN A 124 -25.99 5.53 -4.91
C GLN A 124 -24.90 6.47 -4.39
N THR A 125 -24.24 6.02 -3.33
CA THR A 125 -23.10 6.70 -2.73
C THR A 125 -21.85 5.85 -2.91
N TRP A 126 -20.68 6.49 -3.09
CA TRP A 126 -19.42 5.76 -3.03
C TRP A 126 -19.13 5.37 -1.59
N SER A 127 -19.02 4.06 -1.36
CA SER A 127 -18.68 3.51 -0.04
C SER A 127 -17.24 3.89 0.34
N GLN A 128 -16.95 3.83 1.63
CA GLN A 128 -15.58 3.92 2.12
C GLN A 128 -14.71 2.80 1.48
N VAL A 129 -13.52 3.17 1.00
CA VAL A 129 -12.53 2.23 0.49
C VAL A 129 -11.31 2.23 1.41
N ILE A 130 -11.00 1.07 1.98
CA ILE A 130 -9.82 0.87 2.83
C ILE A 130 -8.66 0.47 1.94
N SER A 131 -7.54 1.17 2.07
CA SER A 131 -6.32 0.83 1.35
C SER A 131 -5.72 -0.47 1.89
N PRO A 132 -5.37 -1.45 1.03
CA PRO A 132 -4.74 -2.70 1.47
C PRO A 132 -3.42 -2.47 2.21
N GLU A 133 -3.08 -3.35 3.14
CA GLU A 133 -1.81 -3.28 3.86
C GLU A 133 -0.65 -3.82 2.99
N ILE A 134 0.44 -3.06 2.92
CA ILE A 134 1.71 -3.52 2.35
C ILE A 134 2.76 -3.56 3.47
N PRO A 135 3.37 -4.74 3.77
CA PRO A 135 4.36 -4.86 4.83
C PRO A 135 5.54 -3.89 4.65
N GLY A 136 5.87 -3.15 5.70
CA GLY A 136 6.95 -2.16 5.68
C GLY A 136 6.55 -0.78 5.20
N TYR A 137 5.28 -0.59 4.82
CA TYR A 137 4.75 0.67 4.33
C TYR A 137 3.47 1.06 5.07
N TYR A 138 3.11 2.33 5.00
CA TYR A 138 1.78 2.81 5.37
C TYR A 138 1.17 3.62 4.23
N PRO A 139 -0.13 3.49 3.99
CA PRO A 139 -0.81 4.25 2.95
C PRO A 139 -1.17 5.67 3.43
N GLY A 140 -1.17 6.64 2.52
CA GLY A 140 -1.59 8.01 2.77
C GLY A 140 -1.89 8.78 1.49
N GLU A 141 -2.79 9.75 1.57
CA GLU A 141 -3.12 10.66 0.48
C GLU A 141 -2.39 11.99 0.70
N ASP A 142 -1.96 12.62 -0.40
CA ASP A 142 -1.42 13.98 -0.44
C ASP A 142 -0.27 14.25 0.55
N ILE A 143 0.73 13.37 0.51
CA ILE A 143 1.85 13.42 1.43
C ILE A 143 2.84 14.50 1.01
N ASP A 144 2.83 15.63 1.68
CA ASP A 144 4.01 16.47 1.73
C ASP A 144 5.09 15.75 2.54
N ALA A 145 6.11 15.30 1.82
CA ALA A 145 7.22 14.50 2.36
C ALA A 145 7.96 15.11 3.55
N ASN A 146 7.71 16.38 3.85
CA ASN A 146 8.36 17.11 4.92
C ASN A 146 7.54 17.12 6.23
N THR A 147 6.29 16.68 6.22
CA THR A 147 5.35 16.80 7.33
C THR A 147 4.99 15.47 8.00
N LEU A 148 5.51 14.34 7.53
CA LEU A 148 5.28 13.06 8.18
C LEU A 148 6.04 12.98 9.52
N SER A 149 5.45 13.58 10.54
CA SER A 149 5.73 13.20 11.92
C SER A 149 5.07 11.84 12.18
N GLY A 150 5.72 10.96 12.95
CA GLY A 150 5.24 9.59 13.19
C GLY A 150 3.85 9.46 13.82
N ASP A 151 3.19 10.57 14.14
CA ASP A 151 1.88 10.62 14.79
C ASP A 151 0.71 10.66 13.80
N GLU A 152 0.94 10.92 12.52
CA GLU A 152 -0.10 11.04 11.50
C GLU A 152 -0.20 9.81 10.57
N ALA A 153 0.69 8.84 10.73
CA ALA A 153 0.63 7.61 9.97
C ALA A 153 -0.55 6.76 10.44
N LEU A 154 -1.60 6.73 9.65
CA LEU A 154 -2.79 5.94 9.94
C LEU A 154 -2.49 4.45 9.77
N ASP A 155 -2.94 3.65 10.73
CA ASP A 155 -2.83 2.19 10.66
C ASP A 155 -3.58 1.61 9.46
N GLN A 156 -4.69 2.26 9.14
CA GLN A 156 -5.46 2.04 7.92
C GLN A 156 -5.79 3.40 7.33
N TYR A 157 -5.46 3.60 6.07
CA TYR A 157 -5.92 4.75 5.33
C TYR A 157 -7.17 4.38 4.53
N TRP A 158 -8.21 5.22 4.65
CA TRP A 158 -9.43 5.03 3.90
C TRP A 158 -9.83 6.31 3.16
N ILE A 159 -10.36 6.14 1.97
CA ILE A 159 -11.07 7.20 1.27
C ILE A 159 -12.52 7.15 1.73
N SER A 160 -12.98 8.23 2.33
CA SER A 160 -14.32 8.33 2.91
C SER A 160 -15.42 8.05 1.89
N ALA A 161 -16.56 7.59 2.37
CA ALA A 161 -17.79 7.62 1.61
C ALA A 161 -18.11 9.07 1.22
N ILE A 162 -18.55 9.28 -0.01
CA ILE A 162 -18.85 10.61 -0.54
C ILE A 162 -20.11 10.59 -1.40
N ASN A 163 -20.85 11.69 -1.35
CA ASN A 163 -21.96 11.98 -2.26
C ASN A 163 -21.56 13.11 -3.20
N PRO A 164 -21.96 13.05 -4.47
CA PRO A 164 -21.76 14.16 -5.37
C PRO A 164 -22.62 15.37 -4.96
N SER A 165 -22.12 16.55 -5.23
CA SER A 165 -22.87 17.79 -5.10
C SER A 165 -23.82 17.95 -6.30
N ASP A 166 -24.85 18.80 -6.16
CA ASP A 166 -25.76 19.11 -7.26
C ASP A 166 -25.03 19.71 -8.47
N GLU A 167 -23.96 20.46 -8.26
CA GLU A 167 -23.12 21.03 -9.33
C GLU A 167 -22.37 19.94 -10.11
N GLU A 168 -21.85 18.92 -9.43
CA GLU A 168 -21.19 17.79 -10.08
C GLU A 168 -22.17 16.95 -10.90
N LEU A 169 -23.42 16.87 -10.46
CA LEU A 169 -24.47 16.12 -11.16
C LEU A 169 -25.02 16.82 -12.42
N GLU A 170 -24.56 18.03 -12.76
CA GLU A 170 -24.98 18.69 -14.01
C GLU A 170 -24.27 18.14 -15.25
N LYS A 171 -23.21 17.36 -15.11
CA LYS A 171 -22.46 16.70 -16.19
C LYS A 171 -21.75 15.44 -15.70
N GLU A 172 -21.28 14.60 -16.61
CA GLU A 172 -20.40 13.48 -16.24
C GLU A 172 -19.14 13.98 -15.55
N PHE A 173 -18.73 13.29 -14.49
CA PHE A 173 -17.57 13.67 -13.65
C PHE A 173 -16.75 12.45 -13.22
N SER A 174 -15.49 12.70 -12.89
CA SER A 174 -14.59 11.73 -12.29
C SER A 174 -13.87 12.33 -11.08
N TRP A 175 -13.76 11.55 -10.04
CA TRP A 175 -12.92 11.85 -8.90
C TRP A 175 -11.69 10.93 -8.91
N ASP A 176 -10.55 11.52 -9.11
CA ASP A 176 -9.28 10.81 -9.08
C ASP A 176 -8.64 10.99 -7.70
N ARG A 177 -8.19 9.89 -7.14
CA ARG A 177 -7.45 9.83 -5.87
C ARG A 177 -6.16 9.07 -6.07
N LEU A 178 -5.09 9.52 -5.42
CA LEU A 178 -3.80 8.86 -5.45
C LEU A 178 -3.36 8.57 -4.02
N VAL A 179 -3.20 7.30 -3.71
CA VAL A 179 -2.72 6.82 -2.42
C VAL A 179 -1.26 6.42 -2.56
N TYR A 180 -0.40 7.01 -1.75
CA TYR A 180 1.00 6.66 -1.69
C TYR A 180 1.27 5.64 -0.59
N TYR A 181 2.10 4.64 -0.89
CA TYR A 181 2.69 3.76 0.12
C TYR A 181 4.05 4.31 0.53
N VAL A 182 4.12 4.81 1.75
CA VAL A 182 5.30 5.47 2.32
C VAL A 182 6.07 4.46 3.16
N PRO A 183 7.41 4.34 3.00
CA PRO A 183 8.20 3.47 3.85
C PRO A 183 8.05 3.85 5.33
N LEU A 184 7.89 2.86 6.21
CA LEU A 184 7.89 3.08 7.64
C LEU A 184 9.21 3.77 8.06
N PRO A 185 9.18 4.82 8.87
CA PRO A 185 10.36 5.60 9.28
C PRO A 185 11.14 4.88 10.38
N VAL A 186 11.58 3.67 10.11
CA VAL A 186 12.31 2.82 11.07
C VAL A 186 13.60 2.32 10.45
N VAL A 187 14.61 2.11 11.30
CA VAL A 187 15.88 1.54 10.89
C VAL A 187 16.17 0.30 11.74
N PRO A 188 16.77 -0.75 11.17
CA PRO A 188 17.21 -1.90 11.93
C PRO A 188 18.41 -1.54 12.82
N SER A 189 18.64 -2.32 13.85
CA SER A 189 19.79 -2.18 14.76
C SER A 189 20.59 -3.47 14.85
N ALA A 190 21.82 -3.37 15.39
CA ALA A 190 22.68 -4.52 15.55
C ALA A 190 23.58 -4.40 16.79
N SER A 191 23.94 -5.54 17.38
CA SER A 191 24.88 -5.61 18.51
C SER A 191 26.21 -6.26 18.12
N VAL A 192 27.29 -5.85 18.78
CA VAL A 192 28.64 -6.34 18.56
C VAL A 192 28.80 -7.80 19.04
N ALA A 193 29.69 -8.56 18.38
CA ALA A 193 30.07 -9.89 18.79
C ALA A 193 31.57 -9.96 19.10
N LYS A 194 31.93 -10.84 20.06
CA LYS A 194 33.30 -11.16 20.41
C LYS A 194 33.42 -12.66 20.60
N SER A 195 34.56 -13.22 20.27
CA SER A 195 34.89 -14.60 20.57
C SER A 195 36.30 -14.71 21.12
N LYS A 196 36.59 -15.82 21.81
CA LYS A 196 37.94 -16.17 22.28
C LYS A 196 38.28 -17.58 21.83
N GLY A 197 39.50 -17.79 21.44
CA GLY A 197 40.06 -19.10 21.05
C GLY A 197 41.56 -19.07 21.07
N PHE A 198 42.17 -20.23 20.89
CA PHE A 198 43.61 -20.36 20.93
C PHE A 198 44.26 -20.17 19.56
N GLN A 199 45.54 -19.91 19.59
CA GLN A 199 46.38 -19.73 18.42
C GLN A 199 46.23 -20.92 17.45
N GLY A 200 45.92 -20.62 16.16
CA GLY A 200 45.64 -21.61 15.12
C GLY A 200 44.25 -22.23 15.12
N GLN A 201 43.42 -21.98 16.12
CA GLN A 201 42.03 -22.46 16.16
C GLN A 201 41.06 -21.53 15.46
N LYS A 202 40.14 -22.08 14.66
CA LYS A 202 39.01 -21.36 14.09
C LYS A 202 38.05 -20.90 15.19
N GLN A 203 37.55 -19.70 15.06
CA GLN A 203 36.52 -19.12 15.93
C GLN A 203 35.29 -18.73 15.07
N ALA A 204 34.11 -18.78 15.64
CA ALA A 204 32.91 -18.39 14.94
C ALA A 204 32.04 -17.46 15.80
N ALA A 205 31.39 -16.50 15.14
CA ALA A 205 30.24 -15.78 15.66
C ALA A 205 28.98 -16.28 14.96
N THR A 206 27.93 -16.58 15.71
CA THR A 206 26.62 -16.86 15.14
C THR A 206 25.94 -15.57 14.72
N ILE A 207 25.07 -15.65 13.71
CA ILE A 207 24.24 -14.53 13.24
C ILE A 207 22.80 -14.81 13.67
N GLN A 208 22.25 -13.94 14.50
CA GLN A 208 20.89 -14.05 15.05
C GLN A 208 20.00 -12.89 14.57
N PHE A 209 18.71 -13.15 14.43
CA PHE A 209 17.72 -12.16 13.97
C PHE A 209 16.53 -12.15 14.92
N ASP A 210 16.14 -10.98 15.40
CA ASP A 210 14.93 -10.70 16.17
C ASP A 210 14.70 -11.61 17.41
N GLU A 211 15.73 -12.26 17.89
CA GLU A 211 15.72 -13.10 19.09
C GLU A 211 16.40 -12.35 20.26
N ASP A 212 16.09 -12.75 21.46
CA ASP A 212 16.83 -12.27 22.62
C ASP A 212 18.29 -12.68 22.48
N ARG A 213 19.20 -11.77 22.77
CA ARG A 213 20.64 -12.01 22.65
C ARG A 213 21.08 -13.17 23.54
N ALA A 214 21.35 -14.31 22.91
CA ALA A 214 21.72 -15.52 23.64
C ALA A 214 23.19 -15.58 24.07
N SER A 215 24.13 -14.84 23.41
CA SER A 215 25.56 -14.97 23.60
C SER A 215 26.34 -13.71 23.22
N GLU A 216 27.44 -13.44 23.89
CA GLU A 216 28.39 -12.41 23.47
C GLU A 216 29.13 -12.74 22.17
N SER A 217 29.14 -14.02 21.77
CA SER A 217 29.70 -14.49 20.51
C SER A 217 28.68 -14.46 19.34
N ALA A 218 27.51 -13.84 19.53
CA ALA A 218 26.51 -13.67 18.46
C ALA A 218 26.50 -12.23 17.95
N VAL A 219 26.55 -12.07 16.62
CA VAL A 219 26.09 -10.86 15.94
C VAL A 219 24.57 -10.91 15.93
N HIS A 220 23.92 -9.96 16.56
CA HIS A 220 22.48 -9.93 16.67
C HIS A 220 21.93 -8.73 15.92
N PHE A 221 21.03 -8.98 14.97
CA PHE A 221 20.31 -7.98 14.18
C PHE A 221 18.86 -7.91 14.62
N THR A 222 18.38 -6.70 14.88
CA THR A 222 16.99 -6.47 15.28
C THR A 222 16.31 -5.59 14.26
N LYS A 223 15.12 -5.99 13.83
CA LYS A 223 14.30 -5.23 12.90
C LYS A 223 13.88 -3.89 13.50
N GLY A 224 13.77 -2.88 12.63
CA GLY A 224 13.21 -1.58 12.99
C GLY A 224 11.73 -1.72 13.33
N THR A 225 11.29 -1.07 14.42
CA THR A 225 9.89 -1.09 14.85
C THR A 225 9.40 0.31 15.20
N THR A 226 8.12 0.56 14.98
CA THR A 226 7.42 1.77 15.42
C THR A 226 6.01 1.42 15.88
N THR A 227 5.33 2.35 16.52
CA THR A 227 3.92 2.19 16.89
C THR A 227 3.11 3.24 16.14
N ILE A 228 2.10 2.80 15.40
CA ILE A 228 1.18 3.65 14.65
C ILE A 228 -0.22 3.33 15.13
N ASN A 229 -0.93 4.34 15.65
CA ASN A 229 -2.28 4.20 16.22
C ASN A 229 -2.42 3.04 17.22
N GLY A 230 -1.40 2.82 18.05
CA GLY A 230 -1.38 1.74 19.03
C GLY A 230 -0.97 0.37 18.49
N ALA A 231 -0.83 0.20 17.18
CA ALA A 231 -0.37 -1.03 16.55
C ALA A 231 1.15 -1.01 16.33
N LYS A 232 1.84 -2.07 16.76
CA LYS A 232 3.27 -2.23 16.53
C LYS A 232 3.51 -2.64 15.07
N LYS A 233 4.24 -1.81 14.33
CA LYS A 233 4.64 -2.05 12.95
C LYS A 233 6.15 -2.25 12.87
N SER A 234 6.60 -3.07 11.92
CA SER A 234 8.03 -3.37 11.73
C SER A 234 8.37 -3.55 10.26
N VAL A 235 9.66 -3.43 9.95
CA VAL A 235 10.21 -3.76 8.64
C VAL A 235 11.11 -4.99 8.79
N GLU A 236 10.77 -6.07 8.07
CA GLU A 236 11.48 -7.34 8.16
C GLU A 236 12.90 -7.25 7.57
N LEU A 237 13.84 -7.95 8.23
CA LEU A 237 15.20 -8.07 7.74
C LEU A 237 15.29 -9.05 6.56
N VAL A 238 16.09 -8.72 5.56
CA VAL A 238 16.41 -9.63 4.45
C VAL A 238 17.60 -10.49 4.88
N GLN A 239 17.33 -11.63 5.54
CA GLN A 239 18.36 -12.48 6.15
C GLN A 239 19.43 -12.97 5.16
N SER A 240 19.08 -13.14 3.88
CA SER A 240 20.03 -13.49 2.81
C SER A 240 20.95 -12.34 2.39
N SER A 241 20.69 -11.14 2.87
CA SER A 241 21.47 -9.94 2.53
C SER A 241 22.64 -9.67 3.48
N VAL A 242 22.96 -10.57 4.39
CA VAL A 242 24.12 -10.38 5.29
C VAL A 242 25.42 -10.32 4.47
N PHE A 243 26.29 -9.40 4.84
CA PHE A 243 27.57 -9.16 4.16
C PHE A 243 28.65 -8.70 5.17
N LEU A 244 29.89 -8.85 4.78
CA LEU A 244 31.04 -8.21 5.41
C LEU A 244 31.43 -6.96 4.63
N TYR A 245 32.12 -6.03 5.27
CA TYR A 245 32.76 -4.91 4.56
C TYR A 245 34.28 -5.12 4.55
N ASP A 246 34.86 -4.90 3.38
CA ASP A 246 36.31 -4.77 3.26
C ASP A 246 36.79 -3.39 3.71
N GLU A 247 38.11 -3.15 3.62
CA GLU A 247 38.75 -1.87 3.99
C GLU A 247 38.30 -0.69 3.09
N ASN A 248 37.81 -0.96 1.89
CA ASN A 248 37.29 0.02 0.93
C ASN A 248 35.81 0.26 1.11
N GLY A 249 35.16 -0.41 2.08
CA GLY A 249 33.72 -0.33 2.30
C GLY A 249 32.88 -1.12 1.28
N GLN A 250 33.48 -2.03 0.52
CA GLN A 250 32.78 -2.90 -0.41
C GLN A 250 32.19 -4.11 0.32
N LYS A 251 31.02 -4.55 -0.11
CA LYS A 251 30.35 -5.74 0.41
C LYS A 251 31.01 -7.00 -0.11
N VAL A 252 31.48 -7.85 0.81
CA VAL A 252 32.18 -9.09 0.49
C VAL A 252 31.64 -10.24 1.37
N THR A 253 31.92 -11.47 0.99
CA THR A 253 31.60 -12.67 1.77
C THR A 253 32.85 -13.28 2.44
N SER A 254 34.04 -12.85 2.04
CA SER A 254 35.31 -13.26 2.63
C SER A 254 36.28 -12.07 2.68
N LEU A 255 37.08 -11.98 3.74
CA LEU A 255 38.02 -10.90 3.96
C LEU A 255 39.30 -11.43 4.63
N THR A 256 40.45 -11.26 4.01
CA THR A 256 41.75 -11.60 4.59
C THR A 256 42.41 -10.35 5.16
N ILE A 257 42.77 -10.44 6.43
CA ILE A 257 43.57 -9.42 7.15
C ILE A 257 45.00 -9.87 7.17
N ALA A 258 45.90 -9.07 6.60
CA ALA A 258 47.33 -9.38 6.52
C ALA A 258 47.93 -9.66 7.91
N ASN A 259 48.73 -10.73 8.02
CA ASN A 259 49.37 -11.19 9.23
C ASN A 259 48.43 -11.59 10.39
N GLN A 260 47.11 -11.68 10.17
CA GLN A 260 46.13 -12.05 11.20
C GLN A 260 45.34 -13.31 10.84
N GLY A 261 44.64 -13.32 9.74
CA GLY A 261 43.80 -14.43 9.33
C GLY A 261 42.71 -14.03 8.32
N THR A 262 41.75 -14.91 8.14
CA THR A 262 40.65 -14.71 7.19
C THR A 262 39.30 -14.84 7.88
N TYR A 263 38.38 -13.93 7.54
CA TYR A 263 36.98 -13.98 7.88
C TYR A 263 36.18 -14.54 6.68
N ASP A 264 35.35 -15.53 6.94
CA ASP A 264 34.46 -16.13 5.95
C ASP A 264 33.03 -16.09 6.48
N LEU A 265 32.10 -15.61 5.64
CA LEU A 265 30.67 -15.57 5.93
C LEU A 265 30.01 -16.84 5.41
N ASP A 266 29.44 -17.63 6.30
CA ASP A 266 28.64 -18.81 5.97
C ASP A 266 27.15 -18.50 6.20
N LEU A 267 26.43 -18.19 5.11
CA LEU A 267 25.03 -17.87 5.16
C LEU A 267 24.13 -19.09 5.42
N VAL A 268 24.60 -20.30 5.09
CA VAL A 268 23.86 -21.54 5.32
C VAL A 268 23.80 -21.85 6.81
N ASN A 269 24.95 -21.80 7.48
CA ASN A 269 25.06 -22.04 8.91
C ASN A 269 24.83 -20.77 9.77
N LYS A 270 24.59 -19.62 9.12
CA LYS A 270 24.44 -18.32 9.78
C LYS A 270 25.60 -18.02 10.74
N THR A 271 26.82 -18.12 10.22
CA THR A 271 28.05 -17.88 11.02
C THR A 271 29.06 -17.02 10.27
N ILE A 272 29.87 -16.32 11.04
CA ILE A 272 31.09 -15.66 10.56
C ILE A 272 32.27 -16.42 11.18
N VAL A 273 33.05 -17.06 10.36
CA VAL A 273 34.20 -17.87 10.80
C VAL A 273 35.46 -17.04 10.64
N PHE A 274 36.25 -16.91 11.72
CA PHE A 274 37.60 -16.38 11.68
C PHE A 274 38.60 -17.52 11.73
N THR A 275 39.46 -17.62 10.74
CA THR A 275 40.57 -18.57 10.68
C THR A 275 41.89 -17.82 10.90
N PRO A 276 42.46 -17.83 12.11
CA PRO A 276 43.71 -17.12 12.40
C PRO A 276 44.90 -17.82 11.73
N LEU A 277 45.90 -17.02 11.38
CA LEU A 277 47.21 -17.58 11.04
C LEU A 277 47.81 -18.27 12.29
N LYS A 278 48.56 -19.33 12.08
CA LYS A 278 49.22 -20.09 13.17
C LYS A 278 50.17 -19.25 14.03
N THR A 279 50.69 -18.15 13.49
CA THR A 279 51.57 -17.22 14.17
C THR A 279 50.87 -16.07 14.86
N PHE A 280 49.58 -15.86 14.59
CA PHE A 280 48.82 -14.73 15.10
C PHE A 280 48.30 -14.99 16.51
N TYR A 281 48.42 -14.00 17.39
CA TYR A 281 47.78 -13.94 18.70
C TYR A 281 47.47 -12.49 19.08
N GLY A 282 46.51 -12.29 19.98
CA GLY A 282 45.96 -10.99 20.36
C GLY A 282 44.56 -10.75 19.78
N PRO A 283 44.01 -9.55 19.98
CA PRO A 283 42.76 -9.16 19.34
C PRO A 283 42.93 -8.98 17.83
N ALA A 284 42.10 -9.62 17.06
CA ALA A 284 42.06 -9.43 15.60
C ALA A 284 41.42 -8.09 15.24
N THR A 285 41.78 -7.56 14.08
CA THR A 285 41.10 -6.41 13.49
C THR A 285 39.60 -6.70 13.33
N PRO A 286 38.69 -5.89 13.93
CA PRO A 286 37.24 -6.14 13.82
C PRO A 286 36.76 -6.13 12.39
N VAL A 287 35.97 -7.14 11.99
CA VAL A 287 35.27 -7.12 10.72
C VAL A 287 33.91 -6.46 10.89
N ARG A 288 33.54 -5.58 9.95
CA ARG A 288 32.21 -4.98 9.89
C ARG A 288 31.24 -5.92 9.22
N VAL A 289 30.08 -6.12 9.86
CA VAL A 289 29.01 -7.03 9.42
C VAL A 289 27.74 -6.24 9.27
N GLY A 290 27.04 -6.41 8.17
CA GLY A 290 25.79 -5.69 7.91
C GLY A 290 24.70 -6.58 7.36
N VAL A 291 23.46 -6.08 7.49
CA VAL A 291 22.24 -6.63 6.90
C VAL A 291 21.39 -5.47 6.39
N VAL A 292 20.53 -5.71 5.42
CA VAL A 292 19.49 -4.73 5.01
C VAL A 292 18.10 -5.24 5.37
N ASP A 293 17.17 -4.32 5.57
CA ASP A 293 15.75 -4.64 5.69
C ASP A 293 15.03 -4.57 4.32
N LYS A 294 13.74 -4.88 4.30
CA LYS A 294 12.94 -4.85 3.07
C LYS A 294 12.76 -3.44 2.48
N ASN A 295 12.94 -2.39 3.27
CA ASN A 295 12.93 -1.00 2.80
C ASN A 295 14.31 -0.53 2.32
N GLY A 296 15.35 -1.39 2.42
CA GLY A 296 16.72 -1.09 2.01
C GLY A 296 17.52 -0.28 3.04
N GLU A 297 17.01 -0.12 4.28
CA GLU A 297 17.77 0.43 5.38
C GLU A 297 18.72 -0.63 5.96
N SER A 298 19.90 -0.23 6.43
CA SER A 298 20.92 -1.17 6.88
C SER A 298 21.26 -1.01 8.35
N ALA A 299 21.49 -2.16 9.01
CA ALA A 299 22.19 -2.22 10.28
C ALA A 299 23.61 -2.74 10.07
N VAL A 300 24.58 -2.14 10.75
CA VAL A 300 25.99 -2.53 10.68
C VAL A 300 26.57 -2.63 12.09
N THR A 301 27.32 -3.70 12.34
CA THR A 301 28.02 -3.94 13.60
C THR A 301 29.41 -4.50 13.35
N THR A 302 30.08 -4.97 14.39
CA THR A 302 31.42 -5.59 14.30
C THR A 302 31.51 -6.93 15.03
N TYR A 303 32.31 -7.82 14.46
CA TYR A 303 32.75 -9.03 15.12
C TYR A 303 34.26 -8.95 15.36
N THR A 304 34.69 -9.21 16.62
CA THR A 304 36.09 -9.11 17.07
C THR A 304 36.52 -10.41 17.77
N PRO A 305 37.24 -11.31 17.07
CA PRO A 305 37.87 -12.47 17.71
C PRO A 305 39.12 -12.07 18.51
N VAL A 306 39.35 -12.76 19.59
CA VAL A 306 40.56 -12.65 20.39
C VAL A 306 41.28 -14.00 20.39
N VAL A 307 42.56 -14.02 19.98
CA VAL A 307 43.38 -15.22 19.89
C VAL A 307 44.34 -15.26 21.03
N GLU A 308 44.20 -16.27 21.89
CA GLU A 308 45.09 -16.49 23.02
C GLU A 308 46.36 -17.22 22.61
N LYS A 309 47.53 -16.73 23.08
CA LYS A 309 48.81 -17.32 22.75
C LYS A 309 48.96 -18.69 23.41
N VAL A 310 49.46 -19.64 22.65
CA VAL A 310 49.79 -20.98 23.12
C VAL A 310 51.30 -21.14 23.13
N THR A 311 51.87 -21.50 24.30
CA THR A 311 53.33 -21.71 24.45
C THR A 311 53.57 -23.15 24.88
N PRO A 312 54.05 -24.01 23.99
CA PRO A 312 54.45 -25.37 24.37
C PRO A 312 55.67 -25.33 25.29
N THR A 313 55.79 -26.35 26.11
CA THR A 313 56.94 -26.54 27.01
C THR A 313 57.67 -27.81 26.63
N GLY A 314 58.96 -27.85 26.90
CA GLY A 314 59.79 -29.03 26.67
C GLY A 314 60.71 -29.27 27.86
N THR A 315 60.92 -30.54 28.19
CA THR A 315 61.89 -31.00 29.18
C THR A 315 62.89 -31.98 28.54
N GLY A 316 64.15 -31.81 28.79
CA GLY A 316 65.17 -32.71 28.31
C GLY A 316 65.84 -33.44 29.49
N ASP A 317 66.34 -34.62 29.23
CA ASP A 317 67.14 -35.38 30.24
C ASP A 317 68.56 -34.86 30.31
N LYS A 318 69.11 -34.93 31.47
CA LYS A 318 70.58 -34.82 31.68
C LYS A 318 71.15 -36.22 31.78
N THR A 319 72.13 -36.50 30.93
CA THR A 319 72.79 -37.81 30.94
C THR A 319 74.22 -37.67 31.39
N GLU A 320 74.70 -38.66 32.13
CA GLU A 320 76.06 -38.77 32.59
C GLU A 320 76.59 -40.13 32.17
N GLY A 321 77.83 -40.18 31.65
CA GLY A 321 78.48 -41.42 31.24
C GLY A 321 80.00 -41.27 31.20
N LEU A 322 80.71 -42.42 31.10
CA LEU A 322 82.19 -42.47 30.98
C LEU A 322 82.69 -42.06 29.60
N GLN A 323 83.91 -41.63 29.49
CA GLN A 323 84.53 -41.22 28.25
C GLN A 323 84.41 -42.37 27.19
N GLY A 324 83.88 -42.06 25.97
CA GLY A 324 83.67 -43.00 24.87
C GLY A 324 82.41 -43.81 24.94
N GLN A 325 81.52 -43.65 25.94
CA GLN A 325 80.21 -44.25 26.01
C GLN A 325 79.17 -43.39 25.29
N VAL A 326 78.33 -44.06 24.46
CA VAL A 326 77.13 -43.42 23.85
C VAL A 326 76.16 -43.12 24.97
N GLN A 327 75.63 -41.91 24.99
CA GLN A 327 74.62 -41.49 25.89
C GLN A 327 73.36 -41.11 25.10
N GLU A 328 72.20 -41.58 25.51
CA GLU A 328 70.90 -41.25 24.95
C GLU A 328 70.08 -40.41 25.93
N GLY A 329 69.61 -39.29 25.48
CA GLY A 329 68.74 -38.43 26.24
C GLY A 329 67.36 -38.36 25.61
N LYS A 330 66.28 -38.33 26.42
CA LYS A 330 64.92 -38.17 25.97
C LYS A 330 64.43 -36.72 26.08
N VAL A 331 63.90 -36.17 25.01
CA VAL A 331 63.24 -34.87 25.08
C VAL A 331 61.73 -35.11 24.98
N THR A 332 61.02 -34.54 25.98
CA THR A 332 59.53 -34.61 25.99
C THR A 332 58.98 -33.22 25.79
N PHE A 333 58.03 -33.07 24.84
CA PHE A 333 57.32 -31.84 24.63
C PHE A 333 55.87 -31.96 25.10
N THR A 334 55.37 -30.91 25.75
CA THR A 334 53.99 -30.82 26.19
C THR A 334 53.32 -29.68 25.44
N PRO A 335 52.14 -29.90 24.80
CA PRO A 335 51.38 -28.82 24.19
C PRO A 335 51.10 -27.71 25.21
N GLY A 336 51.08 -26.48 24.76
CA GLY A 336 50.75 -25.36 25.63
C GLY A 336 49.27 -25.32 26.05
N HIS A 337 48.44 -26.07 25.33
CA HIS A 337 47.03 -26.29 25.65
C HIS A 337 46.54 -27.58 24.97
N ASP A 338 45.71 -28.37 25.65
CA ASP A 338 45.25 -29.69 25.21
C ASP A 338 44.48 -29.68 23.89
N SER A 339 43.76 -28.59 23.62
CA SER A 339 42.97 -28.41 22.36
C SER A 339 43.81 -27.92 21.18
N VAL A 340 45.11 -27.65 21.37
CA VAL A 340 46.04 -27.21 20.32
C VAL A 340 47.20 -28.22 20.23
N PRO A 341 47.04 -29.32 19.47
CA PRO A 341 48.07 -30.32 19.29
C PRO A 341 49.32 -29.71 18.62
N PHE A 342 50.44 -30.34 18.80
CA PHE A 342 51.65 -30.04 18.03
C PHE A 342 51.36 -30.15 16.54
N PRO A 343 51.93 -29.26 15.70
CA PRO A 343 51.79 -29.31 14.25
C PRO A 343 52.38 -30.59 13.64
#